data_2effa693faeb0fd5b44d06bbf9e0f59b
#
_entry.id   2effa693faeb0fd5b44d06bbf9e0f59b
#
_cell.length_a   1.000
_cell.length_b   1.000
_cell.length_c   1.000
_cell.angle_alpha   90.00
_cell.angle_beta   90.00
_cell.angle_gamma   90.00
#
_symmetry.space_group_name_H-M   'P 1'
#
loop_
_entity.id
_entity.type
_entity.pdbx_description
1 polymer ?
#
loop_
_entity_poly.entity_id
_entity_poly.type
_entity_poly.pdbx_seq_one_letter_code
_entity_poly.pdbx_strand_id
1 'polypeptide(L)'
;MDLKPTTKVAEALALAQRAAQTHGNPEITPDHITSALIQLDTPQADLLLQAAGTGAGHVLAQADARVRALPSQSGASHSPTFGREAANVLQRADTLMKAKGDTFLAFDLLLLALAETGHLAAVEKRGAADMEKAIDTTRGGRKVTSETPAEGGESLEKYGSDLTERAREGKLDPVIGRDSEIRRVVQVLSRRTKNNPVLIGEPGVGKTAVVEGLAQRIVDGDVPESLRDKRLISLDLGAMVAGAKYRGEFEERLKAVLEEIKASDGQIITFIDELHTVVGAGATGDSAMDAGNMLKPMLARGELRLVGATTLDEFRQHIEKDPALERRFQQVFVGEPSVEDTI
;
A
#
# COMPACT_ATOMS: atom_id res chain seq x y z
N MET A 1 10.31 1.44 28.53
CA MET A 1 9.55 0.73 27.49
C MET A 1 10.04 1.30 26.16
N ASP A 2 10.68 0.50 25.35
CA ASP A 2 11.20 0.98 24.04
C ASP A 2 10.18 0.64 22.93
N LEU A 3 8.95 1.13 23.15
CA LEU A 3 7.84 0.93 22.22
C LEU A 3 8.03 1.89 21.03
N LYS A 4 8.16 1.34 19.85
CA LYS A 4 8.24 2.10 18.59
C LYS A 4 6.86 2.09 17.92
N PRO A 5 6.05 3.13 18.08
CA PRO A 5 4.77 3.21 17.41
C PRO A 5 4.96 3.53 15.93
N THR A 6 4.04 3.05 15.08
CA THR A 6 3.88 3.61 13.74
C THR A 6 3.38 5.05 13.83
N THR A 7 3.56 5.82 12.75
CA THR A 7 3.08 7.22 12.68
C THR A 7 1.61 7.33 13.08
N LYS A 8 0.77 6.41 12.62
CA LYS A 8 -0.66 6.37 12.94
C LYS A 8 -0.92 6.11 14.43
N VAL A 9 -0.20 5.16 15.03
CA VAL A 9 -0.34 4.89 16.47
C VAL A 9 0.18 6.07 17.29
N ALA A 10 1.29 6.70 16.89
CA ALA A 10 1.80 7.89 17.56
C ALA A 10 0.79 9.05 17.51
N GLU A 11 0.13 9.24 16.38
CA GLU A 11 -0.93 10.23 16.20
C GLU A 11 -2.15 9.91 17.09
N ALA A 12 -2.59 8.65 17.14
CA ALA A 12 -3.68 8.23 18.02
C ALA A 12 -3.36 8.47 19.50
N LEU A 13 -2.14 8.16 19.95
CA LEU A 13 -1.73 8.41 21.32
C LEU A 13 -1.66 9.92 21.64
N ALA A 14 -1.23 10.75 20.69
CA ALA A 14 -1.24 12.20 20.81
C ALA A 14 -2.68 12.76 20.85
N LEU A 15 -3.61 12.19 20.09
CA LEU A 15 -5.03 12.52 20.14
C LEU A 15 -5.63 12.14 21.50
N ALA A 16 -5.32 10.96 22.02
CA ALA A 16 -5.76 10.51 23.34
C ALA A 16 -5.27 11.45 24.45
N GLN A 17 -4.02 11.89 24.39
CA GLN A 17 -3.44 12.85 25.32
C GLN A 17 -4.16 14.21 25.26
N ARG A 18 -4.40 14.71 24.05
CA ARG A 18 -5.15 15.97 23.85
C ARG A 18 -6.57 15.87 24.39
N ALA A 19 -7.25 14.74 24.16
CA ALA A 19 -8.58 14.50 24.68
C ALA A 19 -8.61 14.52 26.21
N ALA A 20 -7.69 13.82 26.87
CA ALA A 20 -7.57 13.83 28.32
C ALA A 20 -7.30 15.25 28.85
N GLN A 21 -6.43 16.02 28.19
CA GLN A 21 -6.16 17.41 28.58
C GLN A 21 -7.38 18.30 28.42
N THR A 22 -8.12 18.18 27.32
CA THR A 22 -9.34 18.97 27.03
C THR A 22 -10.44 18.68 28.05
N HIS A 23 -10.58 17.42 28.50
CA HIS A 23 -11.55 17.03 29.51
C HIS A 23 -11.06 17.28 30.96
N GLY A 24 -9.82 17.75 31.14
CA GLY A 24 -9.23 17.96 32.45
C GLY A 24 -8.94 16.66 33.22
N ASN A 25 -8.81 15.54 32.50
CA ASN A 25 -8.51 14.27 33.14
C ASN A 25 -7.01 14.19 33.46
N PRO A 26 -6.61 13.77 34.68
CA PRO A 26 -5.21 13.69 35.07
C PRO A 26 -4.45 12.54 34.41
N GLU A 27 -5.15 11.52 33.95
CA GLU A 27 -4.61 10.32 33.34
C GLU A 27 -5.24 10.04 31.97
N ILE A 28 -4.42 9.51 31.07
CA ILE A 28 -4.86 8.91 29.80
C ILE A 28 -5.31 7.48 30.12
N THR A 29 -6.59 7.19 29.90
CA THR A 29 -7.17 5.86 30.11
C THR A 29 -7.25 5.08 28.81
N PRO A 30 -7.50 3.76 28.83
CA PRO A 30 -7.78 2.97 27.64
C PRO A 30 -8.93 3.51 26.78
N ASP A 31 -9.94 4.12 27.39
CA ASP A 31 -11.06 4.72 26.67
C ASP A 31 -10.64 5.93 25.82
N HIS A 32 -9.68 6.75 26.30
CA HIS A 32 -9.08 7.80 25.47
C HIS A 32 -8.36 7.23 24.26
N ILE A 33 -7.60 6.15 24.44
CA ILE A 33 -6.88 5.49 23.33
C ILE A 33 -7.88 4.87 22.36
N THR A 34 -8.92 4.21 22.85
CA THR A 34 -9.98 3.60 22.02
C THR A 34 -10.70 4.65 21.16
N SER A 35 -11.13 5.74 21.78
CA SER A 35 -11.79 6.83 21.07
C SER A 35 -10.88 7.44 20.00
N ALA A 36 -9.63 7.71 20.33
CA ALA A 36 -8.65 8.28 19.41
C ALA A 36 -8.37 7.35 18.21
N LEU A 37 -8.18 6.03 18.44
CA LEU A 37 -7.96 5.06 17.38
C LEU A 37 -9.14 5.02 16.41
N ILE A 38 -10.37 4.89 16.94
CA ILE A 38 -11.55 4.77 16.09
C ILE A 38 -11.80 6.06 15.30
N GLN A 39 -11.59 7.23 15.90
CA GLN A 39 -11.75 8.52 15.23
C GLN A 39 -10.69 8.73 14.13
N LEU A 40 -9.48 8.23 14.34
CA LEU A 40 -8.39 8.37 13.38
C LEU A 40 -8.61 7.52 12.13
N ASP A 41 -9.11 6.29 12.30
CA ASP A 41 -9.41 5.37 11.19
C ASP A 41 -10.63 4.50 11.51
N THR A 42 -11.79 5.09 11.27
CA THR A 42 -13.07 4.39 11.48
C THR A 42 -13.22 3.16 10.58
N PRO A 43 -12.87 3.18 9.27
CA PRO A 43 -12.99 2.00 8.41
C PRO A 43 -12.15 0.82 8.88
N GLN A 44 -10.89 1.03 9.23
CA GLN A 44 -10.02 -0.04 9.71
C GLN A 44 -10.48 -0.58 11.08
N ALA A 45 -10.87 0.32 11.99
CA ALA A 45 -11.44 -0.07 13.27
C ALA A 45 -12.71 -0.90 13.09
N ASP A 46 -13.61 -0.47 12.19
CA ASP A 46 -14.89 -1.15 11.97
C ASP A 46 -14.70 -2.55 11.39
N LEU A 47 -13.80 -2.71 10.43
CA LEU A 47 -13.44 -4.03 9.86
C LEU A 47 -13.02 -5.02 10.96
N LEU A 48 -12.15 -4.62 11.87
CA LEU A 48 -11.64 -5.48 12.94
C LEU A 48 -12.68 -5.73 14.04
N LEU A 49 -13.47 -4.71 14.38
CA LEU A 49 -14.52 -4.81 15.39
C LEU A 49 -15.71 -5.62 14.90
N GLN A 50 -16.05 -5.60 13.61
CA GLN A 50 -17.06 -6.47 13.01
C GLN A 50 -16.63 -7.94 13.10
N ALA A 51 -15.37 -8.26 12.88
CA ALA A 51 -14.85 -9.61 13.11
C ALA A 51 -14.98 -10.04 14.57
N ALA A 52 -14.91 -9.09 15.51
CA ALA A 52 -15.12 -9.33 16.94
C ALA A 52 -16.62 -9.35 17.37
N GLY A 53 -17.54 -9.17 16.43
CA GLY A 53 -18.99 -9.20 16.68
C GLY A 53 -19.60 -7.88 17.14
N THR A 54 -18.90 -6.75 16.94
CA THR A 54 -19.39 -5.41 17.29
C THR A 54 -19.04 -4.40 16.19
N GLY A 55 -19.51 -3.15 16.28
CA GLY A 55 -19.21 -2.10 15.32
C GLY A 55 -18.45 -0.93 15.96
N ALA A 56 -17.65 -0.22 15.16
CA ALA A 56 -16.83 0.91 15.61
C ALA A 56 -17.68 2.02 16.26
N GLY A 57 -18.83 2.34 15.69
CA GLY A 57 -19.73 3.36 16.25
C GLY A 57 -20.24 3.03 17.66
N HIS A 58 -20.52 1.73 17.93
CA HIS A 58 -20.96 1.29 19.25
C HIS A 58 -19.82 1.40 20.29
N VAL A 59 -18.63 0.93 19.93
CA VAL A 59 -17.45 0.97 20.81
C VAL A 59 -17.03 2.41 21.09
N LEU A 60 -17.06 3.28 20.06
CA LEU A 60 -16.75 4.70 20.19
C LEU A 60 -17.71 5.39 21.16
N ALA A 61 -19.02 5.18 20.98
CA ALA A 61 -20.03 5.78 21.85
C ALA A 61 -19.85 5.38 23.32
N GLN A 62 -19.46 4.11 23.58
CA GLN A 62 -19.19 3.64 24.94
C GLN A 62 -17.89 4.24 25.50
N ALA A 63 -16.82 4.33 24.72
CA ALA A 63 -15.56 4.92 25.14
C ALA A 63 -15.76 6.41 25.50
N ASP A 64 -16.42 7.16 24.62
CA ASP A 64 -16.72 8.58 24.84
C ASP A 64 -17.62 8.83 26.07
N ALA A 65 -18.57 7.95 26.31
CA ALA A 65 -19.43 8.05 27.49
C ALA A 65 -18.61 7.84 28.79
N ARG A 66 -17.67 6.87 28.77
CA ARG A 66 -16.78 6.61 29.91
C ARG A 66 -15.79 7.75 30.12
N VAL A 67 -15.18 8.29 29.06
CA VAL A 67 -14.30 9.46 29.15
C VAL A 67 -15.04 10.65 29.79
N ARG A 68 -16.28 10.92 29.37
CA ARG A 68 -17.11 12.01 29.96
C ARG A 68 -17.46 11.81 31.44
N ALA A 69 -17.50 10.56 31.89
CA ALA A 69 -17.76 10.23 33.29
C ALA A 69 -16.52 10.28 34.19
N LEU A 70 -15.32 10.45 33.63
CA LEU A 70 -14.08 10.55 34.41
C LEU A 70 -14.03 11.84 35.21
N PRO A 71 -13.40 11.83 36.41
CA PRO A 71 -13.17 13.03 37.19
C PRO A 71 -12.35 14.06 36.42
N SER A 72 -12.79 15.31 36.42
CA SER A 72 -12.04 16.43 35.86
C SER A 72 -11.42 17.28 36.96
N GLN A 73 -10.18 17.71 36.80
CA GLN A 73 -9.49 18.63 37.69
C GLN A 73 -9.43 20.01 37.02
N SER A 74 -10.13 20.99 37.58
CA SER A 74 -10.06 22.38 37.14
C SER A 74 -8.81 23.04 37.71
N GLY A 75 -7.93 23.61 36.89
CA GLY A 75 -6.88 24.52 37.30
C GLY A 75 -5.45 23.99 37.35
N ALA A 76 -5.16 22.79 36.91
CA ALA A 76 -3.78 22.28 36.87
C ALA A 76 -3.22 22.30 35.44
N SER A 77 -2.13 23.05 35.22
CA SER A 77 -1.31 23.00 34.01
C SER A 77 -0.46 21.70 33.95
N HIS A 78 -1.08 20.55 34.22
CA HIS A 78 -0.38 19.27 34.15
C HIS A 78 -0.70 18.56 32.85
N SER A 79 0.34 18.12 32.16
CA SER A 79 0.16 17.20 31.01
C SER A 79 -0.32 15.85 31.54
N PRO A 80 -1.44 15.31 31.05
CA PRO A 80 -1.93 13.99 31.47
C PRO A 80 -0.86 12.91 31.20
N THR A 81 -0.74 11.97 32.14
CA THR A 81 0.15 10.82 32.00
C THR A 81 -0.64 9.55 31.76
N PHE A 82 -0.01 8.53 31.18
CA PHE A 82 -0.68 7.24 31.01
C PHE A 82 -1.00 6.61 32.36
N GLY A 83 -2.27 6.37 32.61
CA GLY A 83 -2.73 5.65 33.79
C GLY A 83 -2.27 4.18 33.75
N ARG A 84 -2.36 3.50 34.90
CA ARG A 84 -1.92 2.11 35.05
C ARG A 84 -2.55 1.16 34.04
N GLU A 85 -3.84 1.31 33.77
CA GLU A 85 -4.57 0.47 32.80
C GLU A 85 -4.09 0.71 31.38
N ALA A 86 -3.91 1.96 30.98
CA ALA A 86 -3.36 2.30 29.68
C ALA A 86 -1.92 1.79 29.51
N ALA A 87 -1.11 1.86 30.54
CA ALA A 87 0.24 1.28 30.54
C ALA A 87 0.20 -0.25 30.35
N ASN A 88 -0.74 -0.95 30.97
CA ASN A 88 -0.94 -2.39 30.79
C ASN A 88 -1.36 -2.74 29.34
N VAL A 89 -2.23 -1.93 28.73
CA VAL A 89 -2.60 -2.08 27.31
C VAL A 89 -1.38 -1.94 26.41
N LEU A 90 -0.57 -0.90 26.61
CA LEU A 90 0.65 -0.66 25.83
C LEU A 90 1.68 -1.79 26.01
N GLN A 91 1.80 -2.33 27.23
CA GLN A 91 2.66 -3.50 27.50
C GLN A 91 2.15 -4.76 26.78
N ARG A 92 0.83 -4.99 26.75
CA ARG A 92 0.24 -6.09 25.99
C ARG A 92 0.47 -5.91 24.49
N ALA A 93 0.29 -4.70 23.97
CA ALA A 93 0.57 -4.35 22.58
C ALA A 93 2.03 -4.61 22.18
N ASP A 94 3.00 -4.26 23.03
CA ASP A 94 4.43 -4.56 22.83
C ASP A 94 4.67 -6.09 22.76
N THR A 95 3.99 -6.84 23.61
CA THR A 95 4.09 -8.31 23.61
C THR A 95 3.55 -8.91 22.30
N LEU A 96 2.40 -8.43 21.84
CA LEU A 96 1.80 -8.85 20.56
C LEU A 96 2.70 -8.48 19.38
N MET A 97 3.22 -7.26 19.34
CA MET A 97 4.16 -6.77 18.35
C MET A 97 5.37 -7.70 18.20
N LYS A 98 6.00 -8.05 19.33
CA LYS A 98 7.15 -8.97 19.34
C LYS A 98 6.78 -10.39 18.93
N ALA A 99 5.62 -10.88 19.33
CA ALA A 99 5.14 -12.22 18.96
C ALA A 99 4.86 -12.34 17.45
N LYS A 100 4.34 -11.27 16.82
CA LYS A 100 4.13 -11.21 15.36
C LYS A 100 5.43 -10.91 14.58
N GLY A 101 6.53 -10.58 15.27
CA GLY A 101 7.82 -10.27 14.66
C GLY A 101 7.87 -8.89 14.01
N ASP A 102 7.01 -7.98 14.47
CA ASP A 102 6.96 -6.59 14.02
C ASP A 102 8.06 -5.76 14.71
N THR A 103 8.57 -4.73 14.04
CA THR A 103 9.51 -3.75 14.59
C THR A 103 8.79 -2.54 15.18
N PHE A 104 7.61 -2.22 14.62
CA PHE A 104 6.78 -1.09 15.02
C PHE A 104 5.40 -1.55 15.45
N LEU A 105 4.85 -0.90 16.47
CA LEU A 105 3.49 -1.15 16.92
C LEU A 105 2.49 -0.53 15.95
N ALA A 106 1.70 -1.37 15.31
CA ALA A 106 0.67 -0.99 14.37
C ALA A 106 -0.70 -0.83 15.04
N PHE A 107 -1.60 -0.15 14.34
CA PHE A 107 -2.97 0.16 14.74
C PHE A 107 -3.76 -1.10 15.17
N ASP A 108 -3.72 -2.13 14.35
CA ASP A 108 -4.44 -3.38 14.58
C ASP A 108 -4.03 -4.11 15.86
N LEU A 109 -2.73 -4.14 16.18
CA LEU A 109 -2.24 -4.77 17.40
C LEU A 109 -2.55 -3.94 18.66
N LEU A 110 -2.61 -2.62 18.55
CA LEU A 110 -3.03 -1.78 19.67
C LEU A 110 -4.54 -1.97 19.93
N LEU A 111 -5.36 -2.06 18.88
CA LEU A 111 -6.79 -2.34 19.01
C LEU A 111 -7.03 -3.75 19.59
N LEU A 112 -6.25 -4.76 19.15
CA LEU A 112 -6.31 -6.11 19.70
C LEU A 112 -5.91 -6.14 21.18
N ALA A 113 -4.86 -5.39 21.57
CA ALA A 113 -4.44 -5.29 22.96
C ALA A 113 -5.54 -4.71 23.86
N LEU A 114 -6.27 -3.69 23.39
CA LEU A 114 -7.44 -3.15 24.08
C LEU A 114 -8.54 -4.20 24.26
N ALA A 115 -8.79 -5.03 23.24
CA ALA A 115 -9.77 -6.12 23.30
C ALA A 115 -9.35 -7.21 24.30
N GLU A 116 -8.11 -7.69 24.22
CA GLU A 116 -7.60 -8.76 25.09
C GLU A 116 -7.48 -8.36 26.55
N THR A 117 -7.21 -7.10 26.83
CA THR A 117 -7.15 -6.57 28.19
C THR A 117 -8.52 -6.20 28.78
N GLY A 118 -9.60 -6.43 28.00
CA GLY A 118 -10.99 -6.25 28.45
C GLY A 118 -11.46 -4.79 28.46
N HIS A 119 -10.74 -3.88 27.80
CA HIS A 119 -11.11 -2.47 27.74
C HIS A 119 -12.11 -2.14 26.61
N LEU A 120 -12.30 -3.05 25.66
CA LEU A 120 -13.41 -3.00 24.70
C LEU A 120 -14.60 -3.79 25.25
N ALA A 121 -15.45 -3.16 26.06
CA ALA A 121 -16.54 -3.84 26.78
C ALA A 121 -17.53 -4.59 25.89
N ALA A 122 -17.66 -4.21 24.63
CA ALA A 122 -18.49 -4.90 23.64
C ALA A 122 -17.80 -6.14 23.02
N VAL A 123 -16.53 -6.42 23.37
CA VAL A 123 -15.76 -7.52 22.80
C VAL A 123 -15.48 -8.57 23.88
N GLU A 124 -16.07 -9.73 23.74
CA GLU A 124 -15.78 -10.88 24.58
C GLU A 124 -14.42 -11.53 24.20
N LYS A 125 -13.90 -12.43 25.06
CA LYS A 125 -12.65 -13.17 24.78
C LYS A 125 -12.65 -13.89 23.42
N ARG A 126 -13.81 -14.42 23.00
CA ARG A 126 -13.96 -15.06 21.69
C ARG A 126 -13.83 -14.03 20.56
N GLY A 127 -14.41 -12.86 20.71
CA GLY A 127 -14.31 -11.77 19.75
C GLY A 127 -12.87 -11.28 19.57
N ALA A 128 -12.07 -11.20 20.64
CA ALA A 128 -10.65 -10.87 20.54
C ALA A 128 -9.86 -11.92 19.71
N ALA A 129 -10.16 -13.23 19.88
CA ALA A 129 -9.54 -14.28 19.08
C ALA A 129 -9.98 -14.24 17.60
N ASP A 130 -11.22 -13.88 17.32
CA ASP A 130 -11.71 -13.73 15.96
C ASP A 130 -11.13 -12.45 15.30
N MET A 131 -10.93 -11.37 16.06
CA MET A 131 -10.19 -10.18 15.62
C MET A 131 -8.74 -10.52 15.29
N GLU A 132 -8.04 -11.32 16.10
CA GLU A 132 -6.68 -11.77 15.82
C GLU A 132 -6.59 -12.54 14.49
N LYS A 133 -7.51 -13.46 14.24
CA LYS A 133 -7.58 -14.19 12.96
C LYS A 133 -7.84 -13.25 11.78
N ALA A 134 -8.70 -12.24 11.94
CA ALA A 134 -8.95 -11.25 10.91
C ALA A 134 -7.68 -10.45 10.60
N ILE A 135 -6.91 -10.04 11.62
CA ILE A 135 -5.62 -9.39 11.47
C ILE A 135 -4.64 -10.28 10.70
N ASP A 136 -4.52 -11.57 11.09
CA ASP A 136 -3.60 -12.50 10.43
C ASP A 136 -3.99 -12.73 8.96
N THR A 137 -5.28 -12.81 8.67
CA THR A 137 -5.81 -12.95 7.31
C THR A 137 -5.51 -11.71 6.47
N THR A 138 -5.80 -10.51 7.00
CA THR A 138 -5.56 -9.23 6.31
C THR A 138 -4.06 -8.99 6.10
N ARG A 139 -3.24 -9.34 7.08
CA ARG A 139 -1.79 -9.19 6.99
C ARG A 139 -1.14 -10.20 6.04
N GLY A 140 -1.72 -11.40 5.86
CA GLY A 140 -1.15 -12.44 4.99
C GLY A 140 0.31 -12.79 5.33
N GLY A 141 0.68 -12.76 6.62
CA GLY A 141 2.04 -13.01 7.10
C GLY A 141 3.00 -11.81 7.01
N ARG A 142 2.52 -10.64 6.58
CA ARG A 142 3.33 -9.41 6.52
C ARG A 142 3.66 -8.90 7.91
N LYS A 143 4.91 -8.40 8.08
CA LYS A 143 5.42 -7.79 9.31
C LYS A 143 5.51 -6.28 9.16
N VAL A 144 5.21 -5.57 10.23
CA VAL A 144 5.33 -4.10 10.29
C VAL A 144 6.76 -3.73 10.67
N THR A 145 7.58 -3.43 9.68
CA THR A 145 9.01 -3.11 9.82
C THR A 145 9.34 -1.64 9.55
N SER A 146 8.32 -0.83 9.20
CA SER A 146 8.43 0.61 8.93
C SER A 146 7.59 1.40 9.93
N GLU A 147 8.02 2.63 10.24
CA GLU A 147 7.27 3.59 11.06
C GLU A 147 5.98 4.04 10.36
N THR A 148 6.01 4.11 9.02
CA THR A 148 4.85 4.35 8.16
C THR A 148 4.57 3.08 7.35
N PRO A 149 3.96 2.05 7.97
CA PRO A 149 3.59 0.87 7.19
C PRO A 149 2.51 1.28 6.18
N ALA A 150 2.64 0.75 4.98
CA ALA A 150 1.52 0.74 4.06
C ALA A 150 0.40 -0.08 4.70
N GLU A 151 -0.66 0.58 5.09
CA GLU A 151 -1.77 -0.08 5.74
C GLU A 151 -2.45 -1.01 4.75
N GLY A 152 -2.40 -2.29 5.07
CA GLY A 152 -3.30 -3.34 4.55
C GLY A 152 -3.55 -3.46 3.06
N GLY A 153 -2.58 -3.23 2.17
CA GLY A 153 -2.82 -3.27 0.72
C GLY A 153 -3.35 -1.95 0.15
N GLU A 154 -3.54 -0.93 0.97
CA GLU A 154 -4.13 0.35 0.58
C GLU A 154 -3.21 1.22 -0.28
N SER A 155 -1.88 1.06 -0.19
CA SER A 155 -0.97 1.87 -1.02
C SER A 155 -1.06 1.48 -2.48
N LEU A 156 -1.13 0.17 -2.76
CA LEU A 156 -1.29 -0.32 -4.11
C LEU A 156 -2.69 0.00 -4.66
N GLU A 157 -3.72 -0.07 -3.83
CA GLU A 157 -5.09 0.30 -4.17
C GLU A 157 -5.25 1.82 -4.36
N LYS A 158 -4.55 2.61 -3.54
CA LYS A 158 -4.58 4.08 -3.61
C LYS A 158 -3.82 4.65 -4.81
N TYR A 159 -2.69 4.05 -5.16
CA TYR A 159 -1.78 4.54 -6.21
C TYR A 159 -1.71 3.64 -7.43
N GLY A 160 -2.42 2.54 -7.43
CA GLY A 160 -2.52 1.59 -8.53
C GLY A 160 -3.94 1.47 -9.05
N SER A 161 -4.05 1.21 -10.36
CA SER A 161 -5.32 0.83 -11.00
C SER A 161 -5.19 -0.61 -11.47
N ASP A 162 -6.00 -1.53 -10.94
CA ASP A 162 -6.03 -2.92 -11.38
C ASP A 162 -6.74 -3.04 -12.74
N LEU A 163 -5.94 -3.16 -13.81
CA LEU A 163 -6.45 -3.29 -15.16
C LEU A 163 -7.13 -4.65 -15.39
N THR A 164 -6.69 -5.69 -14.71
CA THR A 164 -7.32 -7.02 -14.79
C THR A 164 -8.69 -7.04 -14.12
N GLU A 165 -8.88 -6.33 -13.04
CA GLU A 165 -10.18 -6.16 -12.40
C GLU A 165 -11.12 -5.33 -13.31
N ARG A 166 -10.64 -4.22 -13.86
CA ARG A 166 -11.40 -3.41 -14.80
C ARG A 166 -11.79 -4.20 -16.06
N ALA A 167 -10.93 -5.11 -16.53
CA ALA A 167 -11.23 -6.01 -17.63
C ALA A 167 -12.37 -6.99 -17.28
N ARG A 168 -12.35 -7.61 -16.07
CA ARG A 168 -13.42 -8.49 -15.58
C ARG A 168 -14.77 -7.78 -15.48
N GLU A 169 -14.73 -6.51 -15.09
CA GLU A 169 -15.92 -5.67 -14.98
C GLU A 169 -16.41 -5.11 -16.34
N GLY A 170 -15.71 -5.38 -17.44
CA GLY A 170 -16.03 -4.84 -18.77
C GLY A 170 -15.85 -3.32 -18.87
N LYS A 171 -14.97 -2.74 -18.05
CA LYS A 171 -14.70 -1.29 -18.00
C LYS A 171 -13.54 -0.84 -18.88
N LEU A 172 -12.93 -1.76 -19.63
CA LEU A 172 -11.89 -1.43 -20.60
C LEU A 172 -12.50 -1.35 -22.00
N ASP A 173 -12.00 -0.41 -22.78
CA ASP A 173 -12.39 -0.29 -24.18
C ASP A 173 -11.85 -1.47 -25.00
N PRO A 174 -12.54 -1.92 -26.05
CA PRO A 174 -12.04 -2.95 -26.95
C PRO A 174 -10.75 -2.50 -27.63
N VAL A 175 -9.72 -3.34 -27.57
CA VAL A 175 -8.44 -3.08 -28.21
C VAL A 175 -8.43 -3.74 -29.61
N ILE A 176 -8.26 -2.92 -30.64
CA ILE A 176 -8.27 -3.35 -32.04
C ILE A 176 -6.89 -3.12 -32.66
N GLY A 177 -6.41 -4.05 -33.48
CA GLY A 177 -5.19 -3.88 -34.26
C GLY A 177 -3.88 -3.94 -33.47
N ARG A 178 -3.88 -4.50 -32.24
CA ARG A 178 -2.70 -4.60 -31.38
C ARG A 178 -2.27 -6.02 -31.04
N ASP A 179 -2.77 -7.01 -31.75
CA ASP A 179 -2.50 -8.43 -31.48
C ASP A 179 -1.02 -8.80 -31.52
N SER A 180 -0.28 -8.23 -32.46
CA SER A 180 1.15 -8.51 -32.64
C SER A 180 1.98 -8.00 -31.46
N GLU A 181 1.70 -6.76 -31.04
CA GLU A 181 2.39 -6.13 -29.90
C GLU A 181 2.04 -6.84 -28.58
N ILE A 182 0.77 -7.17 -28.35
CA ILE A 182 0.33 -7.90 -27.15
C ILE A 182 0.98 -9.27 -27.10
N ARG A 183 1.00 -10.03 -28.21
CA ARG A 183 1.71 -11.33 -28.29
C ARG A 183 3.19 -11.17 -27.96
N ARG A 184 3.83 -10.12 -28.45
CA ARG A 184 5.23 -9.85 -28.17
C ARG A 184 5.47 -9.55 -26.69
N VAL A 185 4.60 -8.76 -26.06
CA VAL A 185 4.64 -8.48 -24.61
C VAL A 185 4.49 -9.78 -23.82
N VAL A 186 3.51 -10.61 -24.13
CA VAL A 186 3.30 -11.93 -23.50
C VAL A 186 4.54 -12.82 -23.65
N GLN A 187 5.13 -12.86 -24.84
CA GLN A 187 6.35 -13.63 -25.10
C GLN A 187 7.51 -13.15 -24.25
N VAL A 188 7.70 -11.83 -24.11
CA VAL A 188 8.77 -11.25 -23.30
C VAL A 188 8.54 -11.55 -21.82
N LEU A 189 7.34 -11.34 -21.29
CA LEU A 189 6.99 -11.65 -19.90
C LEU A 189 7.18 -13.11 -19.52
N SER A 190 7.11 -14.03 -20.50
CA SER A 190 7.28 -15.48 -20.29
C SER A 190 8.75 -15.93 -20.31
N ARG A 191 9.70 -15.04 -20.58
CA ARG A 191 11.14 -15.35 -20.61
C ARG A 191 11.72 -15.51 -19.20
N ARG A 192 12.86 -16.17 -19.13
CA ARG A 192 13.66 -16.27 -17.88
C ARG A 192 14.54 -15.05 -17.64
N THR A 193 14.97 -14.37 -18.70
CA THR A 193 15.83 -13.18 -18.67
C THR A 193 15.30 -12.13 -19.64
N LYS A 194 15.62 -10.85 -19.43
CA LYS A 194 15.07 -9.72 -20.20
C LYS A 194 13.54 -9.83 -20.31
N ASN A 195 12.91 -10.14 -19.20
CA ASN A 195 11.49 -10.48 -19.11
C ASN A 195 10.59 -9.30 -18.76
N ASN A 196 11.13 -8.09 -18.78
CA ASN A 196 10.37 -6.86 -18.58
C ASN A 196 10.25 -6.12 -19.93
N PRO A 197 9.08 -6.16 -20.61
CA PRO A 197 8.90 -5.44 -21.85
C PRO A 197 8.82 -3.93 -21.63
N VAL A 198 9.42 -3.17 -22.54
CA VAL A 198 9.25 -1.71 -22.63
C VAL A 198 8.61 -1.40 -23.96
N LEU A 199 7.40 -0.85 -23.93
CA LEU A 199 6.68 -0.36 -25.09
C LEU A 199 7.33 0.93 -25.59
N ILE A 200 7.85 0.91 -26.80
CA ILE A 200 8.55 2.03 -27.42
C ILE A 200 7.68 2.58 -28.54
N GLY A 201 7.34 3.86 -28.46
CA GLY A 201 6.56 4.52 -29.52
C GLY A 201 6.33 5.98 -29.19
N GLU A 202 5.95 6.75 -30.21
CA GLU A 202 5.61 8.16 -30.06
C GLU A 202 4.42 8.37 -29.10
N PRO A 203 4.26 9.54 -28.52
CA PRO A 203 3.08 9.87 -27.73
C PRO A 203 1.80 9.68 -28.55
N GLY A 204 0.77 9.06 -27.95
CA GLY A 204 -0.53 8.89 -28.60
C GLY A 204 -0.67 7.68 -29.53
N VAL A 205 0.38 6.90 -29.81
CA VAL A 205 0.27 5.72 -30.71
C VAL A 205 -0.52 4.56 -30.12
N GLY A 206 -0.93 4.62 -28.84
CA GLY A 206 -1.74 3.57 -28.19
C GLY A 206 -0.94 2.57 -27.38
N LYS A 207 0.18 2.97 -26.76
CA LYS A 207 0.95 2.11 -25.83
C LYS A 207 0.10 1.59 -24.66
N THR A 208 -0.76 2.43 -24.11
CA THR A 208 -1.69 2.07 -23.03
C THR A 208 -2.73 1.03 -23.51
N ALA A 209 -3.22 1.15 -24.75
CA ALA A 209 -4.14 0.17 -25.33
C ALA A 209 -3.52 -1.24 -25.42
N VAL A 210 -2.22 -1.36 -25.72
CA VAL A 210 -1.51 -2.64 -25.69
C VAL A 210 -1.55 -3.27 -24.28
N VAL A 211 -1.41 -2.46 -23.24
CA VAL A 211 -1.44 -2.92 -21.85
C VAL A 211 -2.86 -3.32 -21.42
N GLU A 212 -3.86 -2.56 -21.83
CA GLU A 212 -5.28 -2.89 -21.60
C GLU A 212 -5.68 -4.19 -22.33
N GLY A 213 -5.20 -4.38 -23.57
CA GLY A 213 -5.38 -5.63 -24.30
C GLY A 213 -4.67 -6.82 -23.64
N LEU A 214 -3.51 -6.61 -23.01
CA LEU A 214 -2.85 -7.63 -22.20
C LEU A 214 -3.71 -8.02 -20.99
N ALA A 215 -4.29 -7.03 -20.29
CA ALA A 215 -5.17 -7.28 -19.15
C ALA A 215 -6.38 -8.13 -19.57
N GLN A 216 -7.01 -7.80 -20.72
CA GLN A 216 -8.12 -8.56 -21.27
C GLN A 216 -7.72 -10.01 -21.56
N ARG A 217 -6.58 -10.26 -22.20
CA ARG A 217 -6.10 -11.62 -22.48
C ARG A 217 -5.78 -12.42 -21.22
N ILE A 218 -5.26 -11.78 -20.17
CA ILE A 218 -5.04 -12.45 -18.87
C ILE A 218 -6.39 -12.92 -18.31
N VAL A 219 -7.41 -12.07 -18.35
CA VAL A 219 -8.75 -12.37 -17.83
C VAL A 219 -9.43 -13.47 -18.66
N ASP A 220 -9.30 -13.43 -19.98
CA ASP A 220 -9.85 -14.43 -20.91
C ASP A 220 -9.08 -15.77 -20.86
N GLY A 221 -7.93 -15.81 -20.16
CA GLY A 221 -7.06 -16.98 -20.09
C GLY A 221 -6.27 -17.25 -21.38
N ASP A 222 -6.26 -16.30 -22.33
CA ASP A 222 -5.53 -16.37 -23.61
C ASP A 222 -4.06 -15.97 -23.42
N VAL A 223 -3.43 -16.55 -22.41
CA VAL A 223 -2.03 -16.37 -22.06
C VAL A 223 -1.42 -17.68 -21.56
N PRO A 224 -0.08 -17.86 -21.62
CA PRO A 224 0.59 -19.01 -21.04
C PRO A 224 0.27 -19.16 -19.54
N GLU A 225 0.37 -20.40 -19.03
CA GLU A 225 0.07 -20.73 -17.64
C GLU A 225 0.83 -19.85 -16.62
N SER A 226 2.06 -19.45 -16.96
CA SER A 226 2.88 -18.55 -16.12
C SER A 226 2.31 -17.15 -15.93
N LEU A 227 1.35 -16.74 -16.75
CA LEU A 227 0.69 -15.44 -16.71
C LEU A 227 -0.79 -15.54 -16.34
N ARG A 228 -1.36 -16.74 -16.28
CA ARG A 228 -2.72 -16.95 -15.80
C ARG A 228 -2.84 -16.49 -14.36
N ASP A 229 -3.97 -15.96 -14.01
CA ASP A 229 -4.31 -15.49 -12.67
C ASP A 229 -3.41 -14.36 -12.13
N LYS A 230 -2.54 -13.79 -12.98
CA LYS A 230 -1.78 -12.59 -12.60
C LYS A 230 -2.68 -11.37 -12.60
N ARG A 231 -2.35 -10.42 -11.73
CA ARG A 231 -2.95 -9.10 -11.71
C ARG A 231 -2.04 -8.13 -12.46
N LEU A 232 -2.61 -7.33 -13.33
CA LEU A 232 -1.89 -6.27 -14.04
C LEU A 232 -2.31 -4.93 -13.45
N ILE A 233 -1.37 -4.27 -12.76
CA ILE A 233 -1.65 -3.04 -12.02
C ILE A 233 -0.86 -1.89 -12.64
N SER A 234 -1.57 -0.86 -13.07
CA SER A 234 -0.99 0.40 -13.53
C SER A 234 -0.70 1.31 -12.35
N LEU A 235 0.55 1.74 -12.16
CA LEU A 235 0.95 2.67 -11.11
C LEU A 235 0.78 4.12 -11.57
N ASP A 236 0.10 4.92 -10.77
CA ASP A 236 -0.01 6.36 -10.94
C ASP A 236 1.07 7.08 -10.12
N LEU A 237 2.21 7.31 -10.75
CA LEU A 237 3.33 8.02 -10.12
C LEU A 237 3.00 9.49 -9.88
N GLY A 238 2.14 10.07 -10.73
CA GLY A 238 1.67 11.44 -10.56
C GLY A 238 0.86 11.61 -9.27
N ALA A 239 -0.03 10.66 -8.98
CA ALA A 239 -0.78 10.64 -7.72
C ALA A 239 0.12 10.45 -6.48
N MET A 240 1.21 9.67 -6.62
CA MET A 240 2.18 9.52 -5.52
C MET A 240 2.94 10.82 -5.21
N VAL A 241 3.19 11.63 -6.23
CA VAL A 241 3.84 12.94 -6.11
C VAL A 241 2.87 14.00 -5.63
N ALA A 242 1.63 13.96 -6.13
CA ALA A 242 0.60 14.93 -5.78
C ALA A 242 0.33 14.88 -4.26
N GLY A 243 0.48 16.03 -3.61
CA GLY A 243 0.30 16.15 -2.16
C GLY A 243 1.48 15.66 -1.31
N ALA A 244 2.58 15.20 -1.89
CA ALA A 244 3.83 15.01 -1.16
C ALA A 244 4.46 16.38 -0.87
N LYS A 245 4.65 16.68 0.41
CA LYS A 245 5.23 17.99 0.83
C LYS A 245 6.74 18.06 0.64
N TYR A 246 7.40 16.90 0.59
CA TYR A 246 8.85 16.77 0.44
C TYR A 246 9.19 15.41 -0.22
N ARG A 247 10.39 15.32 -0.77
CA ARG A 247 10.91 14.18 -1.51
C ARG A 247 10.78 12.84 -0.75
N GLY A 248 11.09 12.84 0.54
CA GLY A 248 11.02 11.62 1.37
C GLY A 248 9.63 10.99 1.42
N GLU A 249 8.57 11.79 1.38
CA GLU A 249 7.19 11.29 1.39
C GLU A 249 6.83 10.50 0.11
N PHE A 250 7.31 10.94 -1.05
CA PHE A 250 7.17 10.18 -2.29
C PHE A 250 7.95 8.86 -2.23
N GLU A 251 9.20 8.91 -1.74
CA GLU A 251 10.04 7.71 -1.61
C GLU A 251 9.40 6.68 -0.68
N GLU A 252 8.79 7.11 0.43
CA GLU A 252 8.05 6.25 1.35
C GLU A 252 6.81 5.64 0.70
N ARG A 253 6.01 6.41 -0.04
CA ARG A 253 4.83 5.92 -0.76
C ARG A 253 5.21 4.88 -1.82
N LEU A 254 6.23 5.16 -2.61
CA LEU A 254 6.72 4.21 -3.61
C LEU A 254 7.27 2.94 -2.96
N LYS A 255 8.05 3.07 -1.88
CA LYS A 255 8.57 1.94 -1.12
C LYS A 255 7.44 1.05 -0.60
N ALA A 256 6.39 1.64 -0.06
CA ALA A 256 5.23 0.92 0.44
C ALA A 256 4.55 0.11 -0.68
N VAL A 257 4.30 0.72 -1.84
CA VAL A 257 3.73 0.04 -3.01
C VAL A 257 4.64 -1.11 -3.49
N LEU A 258 5.95 -0.88 -3.55
CA LEU A 258 6.91 -1.91 -3.98
C LEU A 258 7.00 -3.08 -3.00
N GLU A 259 6.89 -2.83 -1.70
CA GLU A 259 6.83 -3.89 -0.67
C GLU A 259 5.55 -4.74 -0.81
N GLU A 260 4.40 -4.13 -1.13
CA GLU A 260 3.16 -4.86 -1.42
C GLU A 260 3.28 -5.71 -2.69
N ILE A 261 3.88 -5.19 -3.75
CA ILE A 261 4.15 -5.94 -4.99
C ILE A 261 5.06 -7.13 -4.68
N LYS A 262 6.13 -6.92 -3.93
CA LYS A 262 7.05 -7.99 -3.53
C LYS A 262 6.36 -9.05 -2.68
N ALA A 263 5.51 -8.66 -1.74
CA ALA A 263 4.75 -9.57 -0.89
C ALA A 263 3.75 -10.44 -1.66
N SER A 264 3.37 -10.04 -2.88
CA SER A 264 2.49 -10.82 -3.76
C SER A 264 3.17 -12.05 -4.38
N ASP A 265 4.45 -12.25 -4.15
CA ASP A 265 5.25 -13.39 -4.67
C ASP A 265 5.08 -13.59 -6.19
N GLY A 266 5.21 -12.51 -6.92
CA GLY A 266 5.14 -12.49 -8.38
C GLY A 266 3.72 -12.66 -8.96
N GLN A 267 2.67 -12.48 -8.17
CA GLN A 267 1.29 -12.48 -8.67
C GLN A 267 0.92 -11.16 -9.38
N ILE A 268 1.71 -10.11 -9.17
CA ILE A 268 1.47 -8.79 -9.75
C ILE A 268 2.45 -8.51 -10.88
N ILE A 269 1.91 -8.07 -12.01
CA ILE A 269 2.64 -7.43 -13.10
C ILE A 269 2.35 -5.94 -13.00
N THR A 270 3.39 -5.14 -12.92
CA THR A 270 3.28 -3.69 -12.75
C THR A 270 3.41 -2.98 -14.09
N PHE A 271 2.52 -2.07 -14.39
CA PHE A 271 2.67 -1.16 -15.54
C PHE A 271 3.08 0.23 -15.06
N ILE A 272 4.11 0.79 -15.68
CA ILE A 272 4.56 2.17 -15.47
C ILE A 272 4.61 2.87 -16.83
N ASP A 273 3.74 3.85 -17.00
CA ASP A 273 3.83 4.77 -18.13
C ASP A 273 4.94 5.79 -17.90
N GLU A 274 5.51 6.33 -18.97
CA GLU A 274 6.65 7.24 -18.92
C GLU A 274 7.79 6.74 -18.01
N LEU A 275 8.18 5.46 -18.19
CA LEU A 275 9.16 4.77 -17.35
C LEU A 275 10.44 5.56 -17.12
N HIS A 276 10.87 6.37 -18.08
CA HIS A 276 12.04 7.24 -18.00
C HIS A 276 11.99 8.23 -16.83
N THR A 277 10.78 8.64 -16.41
CA THR A 277 10.60 9.59 -15.29
C THR A 277 11.04 9.01 -13.94
N VAL A 278 11.02 7.69 -13.79
CA VAL A 278 11.39 6.99 -12.55
C VAL A 278 12.79 6.40 -12.58
N VAL A 279 13.34 6.06 -13.76
CA VAL A 279 14.65 5.40 -13.85
C VAL A 279 15.77 6.31 -14.30
N GLY A 280 15.46 7.46 -14.94
CA GLY A 280 16.42 8.40 -15.52
C GLY A 280 16.80 9.60 -14.67
N ALA A 281 16.22 9.75 -13.54
CA ALA A 281 16.23 10.96 -12.73
C ALA A 281 17.54 11.25 -11.96
N GLY A 282 18.53 10.40 -12.04
CA GLY A 282 19.80 10.57 -11.30
C GLY A 282 20.84 11.53 -11.92
N ALA A 283 20.60 12.09 -13.10
CA ALA A 283 21.67 12.77 -13.86
C ALA A 283 21.56 14.30 -13.98
N THR A 284 20.42 14.91 -13.69
CA THR A 284 20.27 16.39 -13.80
C THR A 284 19.40 16.94 -12.67
N GLY A 285 20.06 17.64 -11.79
CA GLY A 285 19.65 18.41 -10.63
C GLY A 285 18.18 18.74 -10.38
N ASP A 286 17.86 18.78 -9.11
CA ASP A 286 16.77 19.46 -8.38
C ASP A 286 15.32 18.97 -8.48
N SER A 287 14.91 18.16 -9.42
CA SER A 287 13.49 17.76 -9.52
C SER A 287 13.24 16.28 -9.81
N ALA A 288 14.31 15.52 -9.98
CA ALA A 288 14.21 14.15 -10.45
C ALA A 288 14.15 13.19 -9.26
N MET A 289 13.02 12.54 -9.12
CA MET A 289 12.75 11.55 -8.09
C MET A 289 13.54 10.29 -8.37
N ASP A 290 14.53 9.97 -7.55
CA ASP A 290 15.38 8.81 -7.74
C ASP A 290 14.69 7.52 -7.28
N ALA A 291 13.58 7.20 -7.95
CA ALA A 291 12.92 5.90 -7.80
C ALA A 291 13.74 4.76 -8.44
N GLY A 292 14.66 5.09 -9.32
CA GLY A 292 15.54 4.12 -9.97
C GLY A 292 16.34 3.29 -8.97
N ASN A 293 16.83 3.89 -7.91
CA ASN A 293 17.59 3.18 -6.87
C ASN A 293 16.76 2.17 -6.09
N MET A 294 15.43 2.34 -6.03
CA MET A 294 14.52 1.38 -5.41
C MET A 294 14.12 0.26 -6.39
N LEU A 295 13.87 0.60 -7.66
CA LEU A 295 13.44 -0.35 -8.69
C LEU A 295 14.56 -1.28 -9.15
N LYS A 296 15.78 -0.76 -9.36
CA LYS A 296 16.93 -1.52 -9.87
C LYS A 296 17.22 -2.79 -9.07
N PRO A 297 17.32 -2.76 -7.73
CA PRO A 297 17.56 -3.98 -6.95
C PRO A 297 16.46 -5.02 -7.10
N MET A 298 15.20 -4.60 -7.13
CA MET A 298 14.05 -5.51 -7.27
C MET A 298 13.99 -6.15 -8.66
N LEU A 299 14.25 -5.38 -9.71
CA LEU A 299 14.39 -5.88 -11.07
C LEU A 299 15.56 -6.85 -11.18
N ALA A 300 16.69 -6.55 -10.53
CA ALA A 300 17.88 -7.40 -10.54
C ALA A 300 17.63 -8.75 -9.87
N ARG A 301 16.84 -8.80 -8.78
CA ARG A 301 16.49 -10.02 -8.08
C ARG A 301 15.26 -10.75 -8.65
N GLY A 302 14.60 -10.17 -9.66
CA GLY A 302 13.36 -10.73 -10.23
C GLY A 302 12.15 -10.64 -9.29
N GLU A 303 12.21 -9.77 -8.28
CA GLU A 303 11.13 -9.51 -7.33
C GLU A 303 10.03 -8.60 -7.91
N LEU A 304 10.33 -7.91 -9.02
CA LEU A 304 9.42 -7.03 -9.75
C LEU A 304 9.29 -7.48 -11.20
N ARG A 305 8.07 -7.70 -11.65
CA ARG A 305 7.71 -7.84 -13.07
C ARG A 305 7.11 -6.55 -13.56
N LEU A 306 7.75 -5.95 -14.56
CA LEU A 306 7.42 -4.61 -15.03
C LEU A 306 7.16 -4.59 -16.53
N VAL A 307 6.07 -3.95 -16.92
CA VAL A 307 5.81 -3.46 -18.28
C VAL A 307 6.02 -1.95 -18.24
N GLY A 308 6.94 -1.44 -19.03
CA GLY A 308 7.17 0.01 -19.15
C GLY A 308 6.64 0.55 -20.46
N ALA A 309 6.39 1.86 -20.51
CA ALA A 309 6.14 2.58 -21.73
C ALA A 309 6.98 3.85 -21.78
N THR A 310 7.55 4.17 -22.94
CA THR A 310 8.37 5.38 -23.14
C THR A 310 8.55 5.66 -24.64
N THR A 311 9.24 6.73 -24.99
CA THR A 311 9.69 7.00 -26.36
C THR A 311 11.04 6.35 -26.63
N LEU A 312 11.43 6.25 -27.90
CA LEU A 312 12.74 5.68 -28.28
C LEU A 312 13.89 6.53 -27.76
N ASP A 313 13.77 7.84 -27.83
CA ASP A 313 14.81 8.76 -27.40
C ASP A 313 15.04 8.71 -25.89
N GLU A 314 13.96 8.68 -25.11
CA GLU A 314 14.02 8.54 -23.64
C GLU A 314 14.55 7.16 -23.23
N PHE A 315 14.19 6.10 -23.95
CA PHE A 315 14.73 4.76 -23.71
C PHE A 315 16.25 4.74 -23.91
N ARG A 316 16.76 5.30 -25.01
CA ARG A 316 18.20 5.37 -25.29
C ARG A 316 18.94 6.22 -24.29
N GLN A 317 18.34 7.31 -23.86
CA GLN A 317 18.95 8.28 -22.95
C GLN A 317 19.03 7.74 -21.51
N HIS A 318 18.01 7.05 -21.01
CA HIS A 318 17.82 6.75 -19.59
C HIS A 318 17.90 5.26 -19.25
N ILE A 319 17.60 4.36 -20.18
CA ILE A 319 17.54 2.91 -19.91
C ILE A 319 18.70 2.16 -20.57
N GLU A 320 18.92 2.41 -21.86
CA GLU A 320 19.94 1.68 -22.63
C GLU A 320 21.36 1.94 -22.11
N LYS A 321 21.64 3.13 -21.59
CA LYS A 321 22.93 3.51 -21.02
C LYS A 321 23.22 2.91 -19.65
N ASP A 322 22.20 2.40 -18.98
CA ASP A 322 22.35 1.75 -17.68
C ASP A 322 22.45 0.23 -17.84
N PRO A 323 23.63 -0.38 -17.61
CA PRO A 323 23.82 -1.81 -17.81
C PRO A 323 22.94 -2.70 -16.93
N ALA A 324 22.52 -2.20 -15.76
CA ALA A 324 21.64 -2.94 -14.86
C ALA A 324 20.20 -3.01 -15.39
N LEU A 325 19.73 -1.95 -16.03
CA LEU A 325 18.41 -1.87 -16.65
C LEU A 325 18.39 -2.54 -18.04
N GLU A 326 19.42 -2.30 -18.86
CA GLU A 326 19.52 -2.86 -20.22
C GLU A 326 19.39 -4.39 -20.20
N ARG A 327 20.01 -5.06 -19.24
CA ARG A 327 19.96 -6.52 -19.08
C ARG A 327 18.58 -7.05 -18.65
N ARG A 328 17.69 -6.21 -18.20
CA ARG A 328 16.37 -6.60 -17.64
C ARG A 328 15.21 -6.26 -18.54
N PHE A 329 15.38 -5.27 -19.41
CA PHE A 329 14.36 -4.78 -20.29
C PHE A 329 14.49 -5.29 -21.71
N GLN A 330 13.36 -5.53 -22.37
CA GLN A 330 13.24 -5.84 -23.78
C GLN A 330 12.34 -4.84 -24.47
N GLN A 331 12.82 -4.22 -25.52
CA GLN A 331 12.04 -3.29 -26.35
C GLN A 331 10.93 -4.04 -27.12
N VAL A 332 9.75 -3.43 -27.14
CA VAL A 332 8.61 -3.81 -27.95
C VAL A 332 8.11 -2.55 -28.66
N PHE A 333 8.31 -2.47 -29.97
CA PHE A 333 7.90 -1.30 -30.73
C PHE A 333 6.40 -1.27 -30.94
N VAL A 334 5.79 -0.09 -30.72
CA VAL A 334 4.38 0.21 -30.96
C VAL A 334 4.32 1.33 -31.98
N GLY A 335 3.95 0.99 -33.20
CA GLY A 335 3.77 1.94 -34.29
C GLY A 335 2.38 2.58 -34.30
N GLU A 336 2.18 3.51 -35.22
CA GLU A 336 0.84 4.02 -35.53
C GLU A 336 -0.04 2.87 -36.04
N PRO A 337 -1.34 2.81 -35.67
CA PRO A 337 -2.25 1.82 -36.19
C PRO A 337 -2.37 1.98 -37.72
N SER A 338 -2.51 0.85 -38.44
CA SER A 338 -2.76 0.90 -39.88
C SER A 338 -4.15 1.47 -40.15
N VAL A 339 -4.35 1.95 -41.38
CA VAL A 339 -5.69 2.44 -41.83
C VAL A 339 -6.73 1.33 -41.71
N GLU A 340 -6.34 0.09 -41.94
CA GLU A 340 -7.20 -1.10 -41.81
C GLU A 340 -7.60 -1.40 -40.37
N ASP A 341 -6.77 -1.03 -39.39
CA ASP A 341 -7.03 -1.21 -37.95
C ASP A 341 -7.90 -0.08 -37.38
N THR A 342 -8.15 0.98 -38.15
CA THR A 342 -8.88 2.18 -37.69
C THR A 342 -10.30 2.25 -38.21
N ILE A 343 -10.69 1.35 -39.14
CA ILE A 343 -12.03 1.23 -39.72
C ILE A 343 -12.75 0.06 -39.04
#